data_ef20a651ec878eb662350e4a9968f12b
#
_entry.id   ef20a651ec878eb662350e4a9968f12b
#
_cell.length_a   1.000
_cell.length_b   1.000
_cell.length_c   1.000
_cell.angle_alpha   90.00
_cell.angle_beta   90.00
_cell.angle_gamma   90.00
#
_symmetry.space_group_name_H-M   'P 1'
#
loop_
_entity.id
_entity.type
_entity.pdbx_description
1 polymer ?
#
loop_
_entity_poly.entity_id
_entity_poly.type
_entity_poly.pdbx_seq_one_letter_code
_entity_poly.pdbx_strand_id
1 'polypeptide(L)'
;MPKITLETKIKADQQIVFDLSRSIDLHKISTEHTREEAIAGVTTGLIGMNESVTWRAKHFGIYQHLSSKITAFRSPNYFVDEMQSGIFKSFKHEHLFQATEEGTLMTDVFDYESPLGVLGRLADLVFLENYMKKLL
;
A
#
# COMPACT_ATOMS: atom_id res chain seq x y z
N MET A 1 12.40 11.87 4.96
CA MET A 1 11.66 10.91 4.13
C MET A 1 10.26 11.44 3.88
N PRO A 2 9.78 11.40 2.63
CA PRO A 2 8.41 11.81 2.35
C PRO A 2 7.41 10.90 3.08
N LYS A 3 6.36 11.49 3.59
CA LYS A 3 5.31 10.79 4.29
C LYS A 3 3.96 11.30 3.80
N ILE A 4 3.11 10.38 3.35
CA ILE A 4 1.75 10.67 2.90
C ILE A 4 0.79 10.07 3.91
N THR A 5 -0.14 10.89 4.41
CA THR A 5 -1.19 10.46 5.32
C THR A 5 -2.54 10.74 4.67
N LEU A 6 -3.36 9.71 4.54
CA LEU A 6 -4.71 9.81 3.99
C LEU A 6 -5.71 9.23 4.99
N GLU A 7 -6.83 9.92 5.15
CA GLU A 7 -7.93 9.44 5.97
C GLU A 7 -9.16 9.23 5.08
N THR A 8 -9.81 8.09 5.23
CA THR A 8 -10.99 7.73 4.44
C THR A 8 -12.09 7.24 5.38
N LYS A 9 -13.27 7.83 5.26
CA LYS A 9 -14.45 7.40 6.02
C LYS A 9 -15.22 6.39 5.16
N ILE A 10 -15.43 5.20 5.70
CA ILE A 10 -16.10 4.12 4.98
C ILE A 10 -17.31 3.66 5.78
N LYS A 11 -18.47 3.61 5.14
CA LYS A 11 -19.72 3.18 5.77
C LYS A 11 -19.80 1.65 5.77
N ALA A 12 -18.90 1.00 6.49
CA ALA A 12 -18.86 -0.45 6.62
C ALA A 12 -18.19 -0.81 7.95
N ASP A 13 -18.47 -2.02 8.41
CA ASP A 13 -17.91 -2.55 9.64
C ASP A 13 -16.38 -2.61 9.61
N GLN A 14 -15.74 -2.36 10.74
CA GLN A 14 -14.29 -2.33 10.87
C GLN A 14 -13.62 -3.62 10.38
N GLN A 15 -14.17 -4.78 10.73
CA GLN A 15 -13.60 -6.06 10.32
C GLN A 15 -13.66 -6.23 8.79
N ILE A 16 -14.78 -5.83 8.19
CA ILE A 16 -14.97 -5.89 6.75
C ILE A 16 -13.95 -4.98 6.04
N VAL A 17 -13.81 -3.74 6.50
CA VAL A 17 -12.87 -2.79 5.92
C VAL A 17 -11.43 -3.29 6.06
N PHE A 18 -11.09 -3.80 7.24
CA PHE A 18 -9.77 -4.36 7.50
C PHE A 18 -9.46 -5.52 6.54
N ASP A 19 -10.38 -6.47 6.39
CA ASP A 19 -10.16 -7.64 5.53
C ASP A 19 -10.11 -7.25 4.05
N LEU A 20 -10.94 -6.32 3.61
CA LEU A 20 -10.90 -5.83 2.23
C LEU A 20 -9.57 -5.12 1.93
N SER A 21 -9.03 -4.40 2.91
CA SER A 21 -7.76 -3.67 2.74
C SER A 21 -6.56 -4.60 2.57
N ARG A 22 -6.63 -5.82 3.10
CA ARG A 22 -5.58 -6.83 2.92
C ARG A 22 -5.93 -7.88 1.86
N SER A 23 -6.95 -7.62 1.07
CA SER A 23 -7.35 -8.52 -0.02
C SER A 23 -6.48 -8.28 -1.24
N ILE A 24 -5.74 -9.30 -1.64
CA ILE A 24 -4.91 -9.26 -2.86
C ILE A 24 -5.81 -9.11 -4.10
N ASP A 25 -6.94 -9.81 -4.12
CA ASP A 25 -7.86 -9.76 -5.27
C ASP A 25 -8.48 -8.38 -5.44
N LEU A 26 -8.87 -7.72 -4.34
CA LEU A 26 -9.41 -6.37 -4.39
C LEU A 26 -8.35 -5.37 -4.84
N HIS A 27 -7.11 -5.52 -4.39
CA HIS A 27 -6.01 -4.65 -4.80
C HIS A 27 -5.78 -4.72 -6.31
N LYS A 28 -5.86 -5.91 -6.90
CA LYS A 28 -5.75 -6.08 -8.35
C LYS A 28 -6.84 -5.30 -9.08
N ILE A 29 -8.06 -5.33 -8.56
CA ILE A 29 -9.20 -4.62 -9.17
C ILE A 29 -9.00 -3.10 -9.05
N SER A 30 -8.63 -2.63 -7.86
CA SER A 30 -8.49 -1.19 -7.60
C SER A 30 -7.29 -0.55 -8.33
N THR A 31 -6.30 -1.34 -8.72
CA THR A 31 -5.10 -0.88 -9.41
C THR A 31 -5.03 -1.34 -10.87
N GLU A 32 -6.17 -1.68 -11.44
CA GLU A 32 -6.25 -2.17 -12.82
C GLU A 32 -5.63 -1.20 -13.84
N HIS A 33 -5.74 0.10 -13.59
CA HIS A 33 -5.19 1.13 -14.48
C HIS A 33 -3.65 1.07 -14.61
N THR A 34 -2.94 0.51 -13.64
CA THR A 34 -1.48 0.30 -13.69
C THR A 34 -1.12 -1.14 -14.03
N ARG A 35 -2.12 -1.97 -14.29
CA ARG A 35 -1.95 -3.39 -14.62
C ARG A 35 -1.14 -4.14 -13.58
N GLU A 36 -1.43 -3.89 -12.29
CA GLU A 36 -0.74 -4.59 -11.22
C GLU A 36 -1.14 -6.06 -11.18
N GLU A 37 -0.13 -6.91 -11.13
CA GLU A 37 -0.30 -8.35 -11.04
C GLU A 37 0.50 -8.89 -9.87
N ALA A 38 -0.13 -9.77 -9.08
CA ALA A 38 0.57 -10.51 -8.03
C ALA A 38 1.23 -11.73 -8.69
N ILE A 39 2.56 -11.76 -8.72
CA ILE A 39 3.32 -12.78 -9.46
C ILE A 39 4.06 -13.77 -8.54
N ALA A 40 4.17 -13.49 -7.26
CA ALA A 40 4.83 -14.39 -6.31
C ALA A 40 4.31 -14.14 -4.90
N GLY A 41 4.52 -15.09 -3.99
CA GLY A 41 4.04 -15.02 -2.62
C GLY A 41 2.54 -15.29 -2.56
N VAL A 42 1.81 -14.52 -1.74
CA VAL A 42 0.35 -14.61 -1.66
C VAL A 42 -0.26 -13.88 -2.85
N THR A 43 -0.77 -14.62 -3.81
CA THR A 43 -1.27 -14.06 -5.08
C THR A 43 -2.78 -13.95 -5.15
N THR A 44 -3.50 -14.51 -4.17
CA THR A 44 -4.96 -14.42 -4.05
C THR A 44 -5.36 -14.43 -2.59
N GLY A 45 -6.58 -13.97 -2.29
CA GLY A 45 -7.14 -14.03 -0.96
C GLY A 45 -6.61 -12.95 -0.03
N LEU A 46 -6.63 -13.23 1.28
CA LEU A 46 -6.22 -12.29 2.31
C LEU A 46 -4.80 -12.56 2.76
N ILE A 47 -3.95 -11.54 2.72
CA ILE A 47 -2.58 -11.64 3.20
C ILE A 47 -2.54 -11.38 4.71
N GLY A 48 -1.67 -12.10 5.42
CA GLY A 48 -1.55 -12.00 6.87
C GLY A 48 -0.12 -11.85 7.35
N MET A 49 0.08 -11.95 8.66
CA MET A 49 1.37 -11.74 9.31
C MET A 49 2.47 -12.61 8.71
N ASN A 50 3.63 -12.02 8.46
CA ASN A 50 4.83 -12.64 7.88
C ASN A 50 4.67 -13.14 6.44
N GLU A 51 3.51 -12.93 5.83
CA GLU A 51 3.32 -13.27 4.43
C GLU A 51 3.78 -12.13 3.52
N SER A 52 4.19 -12.46 2.32
CA SER A 52 4.65 -11.48 1.34
C SER A 52 3.94 -11.64 0.02
N VAL A 53 4.00 -10.58 -0.77
CA VAL A 53 3.49 -10.58 -2.14
C VAL A 53 4.46 -9.80 -3.02
N THR A 54 4.68 -10.29 -4.24
CA THR A 54 5.45 -9.58 -5.25
C THR A 54 4.51 -9.11 -6.34
N TRP A 55 4.48 -7.81 -6.54
CA TRP A 55 3.68 -7.16 -7.55
C TRP A 55 4.51 -6.79 -8.76
N ARG A 56 3.92 -6.92 -9.93
CA ARG A 56 4.45 -6.34 -11.16
C ARG A 56 3.46 -5.30 -11.63
N ALA A 57 3.93 -4.10 -11.84
CA ALA A 57 3.09 -2.99 -12.28
C ALA A 57 3.82 -2.13 -13.30
N LYS A 58 3.04 -1.41 -14.13
CA LYS A 58 3.59 -0.48 -15.10
C LYS A 58 3.49 0.94 -14.54
N HIS A 59 4.66 1.53 -14.25
CA HIS A 59 4.77 2.90 -13.79
C HIS A 59 5.65 3.70 -14.75
N PHE A 60 5.16 4.85 -15.19
CA PHE A 60 5.89 5.72 -16.13
C PHE A 60 6.32 4.98 -17.41
N GLY A 61 5.46 4.08 -17.89
CA GLY A 61 5.73 3.32 -19.11
C GLY A 61 6.64 2.12 -18.96
N ILE A 62 7.14 1.84 -17.76
CA ILE A 62 8.09 0.76 -17.50
C ILE A 62 7.49 -0.24 -16.52
N TYR A 63 7.62 -1.54 -16.81
CA TYR A 63 7.22 -2.59 -15.86
C TYR A 63 8.24 -2.69 -14.75
N GLN A 64 7.75 -2.72 -13.51
CA GLN A 64 8.58 -2.77 -12.32
C GLN A 64 8.03 -3.80 -11.33
N HIS A 65 8.90 -4.37 -10.54
CA HIS A 65 8.54 -5.32 -9.49
C HIS A 65 8.64 -4.66 -8.13
N LEU A 66 7.72 -5.04 -7.25
CA LEU A 66 7.70 -4.57 -5.88
C LEU A 66 7.30 -5.73 -4.98
N SER A 67 8.16 -6.11 -4.06
CA SER A 67 7.87 -7.14 -3.06
C SER A 67 7.67 -6.48 -1.71
N SER A 68 6.57 -6.80 -1.04
CA SER A 68 6.29 -6.33 0.31
C SER A 68 5.92 -7.49 1.21
N LYS A 69 6.10 -7.28 2.52
CA LYS A 69 5.82 -8.26 3.55
C LYS A 69 5.01 -7.62 4.66
N ILE A 70 4.06 -8.35 5.20
CA ILE A 70 3.30 -7.90 6.38
C ILE A 70 4.20 -8.08 7.61
N THR A 71 4.63 -6.97 8.19
CA THR A 71 5.57 -6.96 9.32
C THR A 71 4.92 -6.72 10.66
N ALA A 72 3.67 -6.23 10.68
CA ALA A 72 2.89 -6.08 11.88
C ALA A 72 1.43 -6.32 11.54
N PHE A 73 0.68 -6.94 12.44
CA PHE A 73 -0.69 -7.35 12.17
C PHE A 73 -1.47 -7.43 13.48
N ARG A 74 -2.52 -6.63 13.60
CA ARG A 74 -3.44 -6.65 14.75
C ARG A 74 -4.86 -6.44 14.23
N SER A 75 -5.55 -7.53 13.96
CA SER A 75 -6.92 -7.51 13.45
C SER A 75 -7.90 -7.07 14.57
N PRO A 76 -8.88 -6.20 14.30
CA PRO A 76 -9.12 -5.46 13.07
C PRO A 76 -8.59 -4.03 13.11
N ASN A 77 -7.58 -3.76 13.90
CA ASN A 77 -7.12 -2.40 14.22
C ASN A 77 -6.05 -1.89 13.27
N TYR A 78 -5.06 -2.72 12.90
CA TYR A 78 -4.03 -2.25 11.99
C TYR A 78 -3.19 -3.37 11.42
N PHE A 79 -2.54 -3.09 10.29
CA PHE A 79 -1.44 -3.89 9.77
C PHE A 79 -0.44 -2.99 9.04
N VAL A 80 0.76 -3.50 8.88
CA VAL A 80 1.86 -2.79 8.23
C VAL A 80 2.45 -3.66 7.14
N ASP A 81 2.63 -3.10 5.95
CA ASP A 81 3.44 -3.74 4.92
C ASP A 81 4.69 -2.93 4.65
N GLU A 82 5.80 -3.63 4.48
CA GLU A 82 7.10 -3.02 4.25
C GLU A 82 7.75 -3.63 3.01
N MET A 83 8.46 -2.79 2.26
CA MET A 83 9.16 -3.23 1.07
C MET A 83 10.29 -4.20 1.42
N GLN A 84 10.35 -5.30 0.68
CA GLN A 84 11.48 -6.24 0.70
C GLN A 84 12.44 -5.94 -0.45
N SER A 85 11.89 -5.62 -1.61
CA SER A 85 12.64 -5.20 -2.78
C SER A 85 11.72 -4.43 -3.71
N GLY A 86 12.28 -3.52 -4.52
CA GLY A 86 11.45 -2.78 -5.47
C GLY A 86 12.01 -1.45 -5.88
N ILE A 87 11.10 -0.61 -6.42
CA ILE A 87 11.44 0.66 -7.07
C ILE A 87 11.86 1.78 -6.12
N PHE A 88 11.52 1.65 -4.84
CA PHE A 88 11.94 2.61 -3.82
C PHE A 88 13.22 2.12 -3.14
N LYS A 89 13.90 2.99 -2.44
CA LYS A 89 14.97 2.58 -1.53
C LYS A 89 14.36 1.85 -0.34
N SER A 90 13.23 2.36 0.16
CA SER A 90 12.46 1.73 1.21
C SER A 90 11.03 2.24 1.20
N PHE A 91 10.08 1.47 1.76
CA PHE A 91 8.79 2.01 2.16
C PHE A 91 8.22 1.22 3.32
N LYS A 92 7.39 1.93 4.09
CA LYS A 92 6.58 1.35 5.15
C LYS A 92 5.18 1.94 5.05
N HIS A 93 4.19 1.10 4.88
CA HIS A 93 2.79 1.50 4.75
C HIS A 93 2.01 0.98 5.96
N GLU A 94 1.60 1.91 6.81
CA GLU A 94 0.76 1.60 7.96
C GLU A 94 -0.70 1.78 7.56
N HIS A 95 -1.52 0.78 7.86
CA HIS A 95 -2.96 0.80 7.65
C HIS A 95 -3.65 0.73 9.00
N LEU A 96 -4.34 1.80 9.38
CA LEU A 96 -5.01 1.91 10.67
C LEU A 96 -6.52 1.99 10.48
N PHE A 97 -7.27 1.31 11.34
CA PHE A 97 -8.72 1.20 11.23
C PHE A 97 -9.35 1.48 12.57
N GLN A 98 -10.24 2.46 12.61
CA GLN A 98 -10.95 2.85 13.82
C GLN A 98 -12.45 2.78 13.61
N ALA A 99 -13.16 2.04 14.47
CA ALA A 99 -14.61 1.99 14.41
C ALA A 99 -15.21 3.34 14.81
N THR A 100 -16.20 3.79 14.04
CA THR A 100 -16.94 5.02 14.30
C THR A 100 -18.43 4.72 14.33
N GLU A 101 -19.26 5.70 14.71
CA GLU A 101 -20.71 5.52 14.73
C GLU A 101 -21.28 5.22 13.34
N GLU A 102 -20.66 5.75 12.29
CA GLU A 102 -21.15 5.61 10.91
C GLU A 102 -20.43 4.52 10.11
N GLY A 103 -19.43 3.85 10.72
CA GLY A 103 -18.66 2.83 10.02
C GLY A 103 -17.22 2.77 10.49
N THR A 104 -16.27 3.04 9.60
CA THR A 104 -14.83 2.94 9.88
C THR A 104 -14.08 4.16 9.36
N LEU A 105 -13.16 4.67 10.19
CA LEU A 105 -12.16 5.62 9.74
C LEU A 105 -10.90 4.83 9.40
N MET A 106 -10.51 4.83 8.14
CA MET A 106 -9.29 4.19 7.65
C MET A 106 -8.22 5.25 7.46
N THR A 107 -7.05 5.06 8.07
CA THR A 107 -5.91 5.96 7.94
C THR A 107 -4.76 5.21 7.31
N ASP A 108 -4.25 5.74 6.20
CA ASP A 108 -3.07 5.22 5.53
C ASP A 108 -1.90 6.16 5.80
N VAL A 109 -0.80 5.62 6.31
CA VAL A 109 0.45 6.37 6.50
C VAL A 109 1.52 5.69 5.66
N PHE A 110 1.87 6.33 4.54
CA PHE A 110 2.86 5.80 3.60
C PHE A 110 4.15 6.60 3.72
N ASP A 111 5.17 5.95 4.26
CA ASP A 111 6.49 6.51 4.49
C ASP A 111 7.46 5.85 3.52
N TYR A 112 8.08 6.62 2.63
CA TYR A 112 8.91 6.05 1.59
C TYR A 112 10.17 6.87 1.35
N GLU A 113 11.17 6.22 0.74
CA GLU A 113 12.42 6.86 0.36
C GLU A 113 12.71 6.57 -1.11
N SER A 114 12.97 7.63 -1.88
CA SER A 114 13.27 7.54 -3.29
C SER A 114 14.65 6.89 -3.52
N PRO A 115 14.83 6.10 -4.59
CA PRO A 115 16.09 5.45 -4.88
C PRO A 115 17.20 6.39 -5.36
N LEU A 116 16.87 7.64 -5.74
CA LEU A 116 17.80 8.56 -6.40
C LEU A 116 18.40 9.63 -5.47
N GLY A 117 18.28 9.50 -4.16
CA GLY A 117 18.85 10.44 -3.21
C GLY A 117 18.32 11.87 -3.39
N VAL A 118 19.20 12.86 -3.54
CA VAL A 118 18.81 14.27 -3.65
C VAL A 118 17.96 14.54 -4.88
N LEU A 119 18.30 13.95 -6.01
CA LEU A 119 17.50 14.08 -7.24
C LEU A 119 16.13 13.46 -7.06
N GLY A 120 16.07 12.31 -6.36
CA GLY A 120 14.82 11.66 -6.04
C GLY A 120 13.94 12.52 -5.15
N ARG A 121 14.52 13.25 -4.20
CA ARG A 121 13.76 14.17 -3.34
C ARG A 121 13.09 15.28 -4.13
N LEU A 122 13.76 15.82 -5.13
CA LEU A 122 13.18 16.83 -6.01
C LEU A 122 12.03 16.24 -6.83
N ALA A 123 12.22 15.04 -7.35
CA ALA A 123 11.17 14.32 -8.07
C ALA A 123 9.98 14.01 -7.16
N ASP A 124 10.23 13.62 -5.90
CA ASP A 124 9.17 13.37 -4.91
C ASP A 124 8.31 14.61 -4.68
N LEU A 125 8.92 15.77 -4.57
CA LEU A 125 8.17 17.01 -4.35
C LEU A 125 7.28 17.39 -5.52
N VAL A 126 7.69 17.07 -6.74
CA VAL A 126 7.00 17.53 -7.95
C VAL A 126 6.11 16.43 -8.56
N PHE A 127 6.54 15.18 -8.56
CA PHE A 127 5.88 14.09 -9.27
C PHE A 127 5.43 12.93 -8.39
N LEU A 128 6.37 12.34 -7.64
CA LEU A 128 6.11 11.06 -6.98
C LEU A 128 5.07 11.15 -5.88
N GLU A 129 5.10 12.22 -5.10
CA GLU A 129 4.12 12.41 -4.04
C GLU A 129 2.70 12.44 -4.60
N ASN A 130 2.48 13.22 -5.66
CA ASN A 130 1.17 13.31 -6.29
C ASN A 130 0.76 11.99 -6.94
N TYR A 131 1.70 11.31 -7.57
CA TYR A 131 1.45 10.00 -8.19
C TYR A 131 1.06 8.96 -7.13
N MET A 132 1.79 8.91 -6.01
CA MET A 132 1.49 7.96 -4.93
C MET A 132 0.16 8.25 -4.26
N LYS A 133 -0.22 9.51 -4.11
CA LYS A 133 -1.54 9.89 -3.57
C LYS A 133 -2.68 9.34 -4.43
N LYS A 134 -2.51 9.30 -5.74
CA LYS A 134 -3.51 8.72 -6.65
C LYS A 134 -3.60 7.22 -6.53
N LEU A 135 -2.50 6.55 -6.19
CA LEU A 135 -2.47 5.09 -6.03
C LEU A 135 -3.06 4.63 -4.70
N LEU A 136 -2.93 5.45 -3.67
CA LEU A 136 -3.47 5.15 -2.35
C LEU A 136 -4.95 5.51 -2.27
#